data_05ad6c3dac0f5bb295a71faca8a9044b
#
_entry.id   05ad6c3dac0f5bb295a71faca8a9044b
#
_cell.length_a   1.000
_cell.length_b   1.000
_cell.length_c   1.000
_cell.angle_alpha   90.00
_cell.angle_beta   90.00
_cell.angle_gamma   90.00
#
_symmetry.space_group_name_H-M   'P 1'
#
loop_
_entity.id
_entity.type
_entity.pdbx_description
1 polymer ?
#
loop_
_entity_poly.entity_id
_entity_poly.type
_entity_poly.pdbx_seq_one_letter_code
_entity_poly.pdbx_strand_id
1 'polypeptide(L)'
;MGIKKLTPTSAARRYQTYLTRDELTAGAVPEKSLLEPKKRISGRNNDGRITVRRRGGGHKRFYRVVDFKRDKEGVPGRVTQIEYDPNRSAHIALITYLDGEKRYIIAPTGLEVGKTIMSGAEADILPGNSLPLINIPLGTQIHNIELRPGKGGQMARSAGTFAQLVAKEGEYAQLRMPSGEVRRVPLVCKATVGQVGNIEHENVSLGKAGRSRWKGLRPKVRGVAMNPVDHPHGGGEGKTSGGRNPVTPWGQPTRGYKTRSNKRTQKMILKDRRSK
;
A
#
# COMPACT_ATOMS: atom_id res chain seq x y z
N MET A 1 -13.43 13.57 0.35
CA MET A 1 -13.12 12.89 -0.95
C MET A 1 -14.33 12.11 -1.40
N GLY A 2 -14.71 12.15 -2.66
CA GLY A 2 -15.91 11.49 -3.18
C GLY A 2 -15.60 10.60 -4.38
N ILE A 3 -16.52 9.66 -4.68
CA ILE A 3 -16.48 8.85 -5.89
C ILE A 3 -17.43 9.43 -6.91
N LYS A 4 -16.90 9.79 -8.07
CA LYS A 4 -17.68 10.24 -9.22
C LYS A 4 -17.98 9.08 -10.15
N LYS A 5 -19.26 8.84 -10.45
CA LYS A 5 -19.72 7.91 -11.48
C LYS A 5 -19.74 8.62 -12.84
N LEU A 6 -19.42 7.91 -13.90
CA LEU A 6 -19.56 8.42 -15.25
C LEU A 6 -20.99 8.23 -15.77
N THR A 7 -21.43 9.13 -16.65
CA THR A 7 -22.67 8.97 -17.40
C THR A 7 -22.61 7.69 -18.25
N PRO A 8 -23.61 6.80 -18.21
CA PRO A 8 -23.57 5.48 -18.84
C PRO A 8 -23.82 5.54 -20.36
N THR A 9 -23.00 6.30 -21.08
CA THR A 9 -23.08 6.48 -22.53
C THR A 9 -22.53 5.31 -23.35
N SER A 10 -21.79 4.39 -22.69
CA SER A 10 -21.24 3.19 -23.31
C SER A 10 -21.08 2.08 -22.28
N ALA A 11 -20.94 0.82 -22.74
CA ALA A 11 -20.73 -0.33 -21.88
C ALA A 11 -19.52 -0.13 -20.95
N ALA A 12 -18.43 0.49 -21.43
CA ALA A 12 -17.25 0.75 -20.64
C ALA A 12 -17.45 1.82 -19.55
N ARG A 13 -18.33 2.81 -19.81
CA ARG A 13 -18.62 3.89 -18.85
C ARG A 13 -19.65 3.51 -17.80
N ARG A 14 -20.53 2.56 -18.07
CA ARG A 14 -21.65 2.15 -17.19
C ARG A 14 -21.22 1.87 -15.75
N TYR A 15 -20.09 1.20 -15.56
CA TYR A 15 -19.59 0.80 -14.24
C TYR A 15 -18.31 1.53 -13.84
N GLN A 16 -17.86 2.48 -14.66
CA GLN A 16 -16.61 3.18 -14.39
C GLN A 16 -16.82 4.28 -13.35
N THR A 17 -15.93 4.27 -12.34
CA THR A 17 -15.86 5.35 -11.35
C THR A 17 -14.43 5.89 -11.26
N TYR A 18 -14.29 7.07 -10.68
CA TYR A 18 -13.01 7.64 -10.31
C TYR A 18 -13.15 8.55 -9.08
N LEU A 19 -12.05 8.77 -8.42
CA LEU A 19 -11.98 9.63 -7.25
C LEU A 19 -12.04 11.10 -7.67
N THR A 20 -12.73 11.91 -6.89
CA THR A 20 -12.53 13.36 -6.90
C THR A 20 -11.13 13.65 -6.38
N ARG A 21 -10.53 14.74 -6.84
CA ARG A 21 -9.15 15.10 -6.48
C ARG A 21 -9.10 16.29 -5.53
N ASP A 22 -10.10 16.39 -4.67
CA ASP A 22 -10.31 17.56 -3.81
C ASP A 22 -9.17 17.76 -2.79
N GLU A 23 -8.52 16.66 -2.37
CA GLU A 23 -7.38 16.71 -1.44
C GLU A 23 -6.05 17.06 -2.13
N LEU A 24 -6.00 16.99 -3.45
CA LEU A 24 -4.76 17.26 -4.18
C LEU A 24 -4.60 18.74 -4.44
N THR A 25 -3.37 19.22 -4.31
CA THR A 25 -3.03 20.60 -4.68
C THR A 25 -3.22 20.81 -6.18
N ALA A 26 -4.05 21.78 -6.56
CA ALA A 26 -4.27 22.12 -7.95
C ALA A 26 -2.96 22.57 -8.62
N GLY A 27 -2.66 22.03 -9.80
CA GLY A 27 -1.44 22.39 -10.54
C GLY A 27 -0.12 21.85 -9.94
N ALA A 28 -0.18 20.99 -8.91
CA ALA A 28 1.02 20.42 -8.29
C ALA A 28 1.89 19.70 -9.34
N VAL A 29 3.18 20.05 -9.36
CA VAL A 29 4.19 19.43 -10.22
C VAL A 29 5.17 18.66 -9.33
N PRO A 30 5.50 17.40 -9.66
CA PRO A 30 6.44 16.62 -8.87
C PRO A 30 7.83 17.26 -8.80
N GLU A 31 8.43 17.23 -7.61
CA GLU A 31 9.79 17.73 -7.39
C GLU A 31 10.81 16.89 -8.17
N LYS A 32 11.52 17.52 -9.11
CA LYS A 32 12.42 16.83 -10.05
C LYS A 32 13.57 16.10 -9.35
N SER A 33 14.13 16.66 -8.29
CA SER A 33 15.21 16.07 -7.50
C SER A 33 14.83 14.77 -6.80
N LEU A 34 13.52 14.55 -6.57
CA LEU A 34 12.97 13.38 -5.91
C LEU A 34 12.36 12.37 -6.89
N LEU A 35 12.60 12.51 -8.18
CA LEU A 35 12.12 11.60 -9.23
C LEU A 35 13.24 10.70 -9.73
N GLU A 36 12.98 9.39 -9.70
CA GLU A 36 13.85 8.38 -10.28
C GLU A 36 13.21 7.69 -11.48
N PRO A 37 13.99 7.30 -12.51
CA PRO A 37 13.49 6.49 -13.61
C PRO A 37 12.98 5.14 -13.11
N LYS A 38 11.76 4.77 -13.47
CA LYS A 38 11.19 3.46 -13.13
C LYS A 38 11.12 2.56 -14.36
N LYS A 39 11.95 1.52 -14.40
CA LYS A 39 11.89 0.50 -15.45
C LYS A 39 10.54 -0.23 -15.42
N ARG A 40 10.00 -0.57 -16.60
CA ARG A 40 8.76 -1.34 -16.71
C ARG A 40 9.03 -2.79 -16.28
N ILE A 41 8.13 -3.33 -15.46
CA ILE A 41 8.20 -4.72 -15.02
C ILE A 41 7.61 -5.60 -16.11
N SER A 42 8.41 -6.53 -16.66
CA SER A 42 7.97 -7.53 -17.64
C SER A 42 7.60 -8.87 -16.98
N GLY A 43 7.90 -9.04 -15.70
CA GLY A 43 7.64 -10.28 -14.95
C GLY A 43 8.58 -11.43 -15.33
N ARG A 44 9.78 -11.10 -15.83
CA ARG A 44 10.81 -12.07 -16.23
C ARG A 44 12.04 -11.94 -15.34
N ASN A 45 12.75 -13.07 -15.15
CA ASN A 45 14.04 -13.11 -14.48
C ASN A 45 15.20 -12.75 -15.43
N ASN A 46 16.44 -12.88 -14.97
CA ASN A 46 17.65 -12.67 -15.76
C ASN A 46 17.77 -13.62 -16.95
N ASP A 47 17.22 -14.84 -16.87
CA ASP A 47 17.21 -15.83 -17.97
C ASP A 47 16.07 -15.60 -18.97
N GLY A 48 15.31 -14.51 -18.84
CA GLY A 48 14.16 -14.20 -19.68
C GLY A 48 12.91 -15.06 -19.40
N ARG A 49 12.92 -15.95 -18.41
CA ARG A 49 11.78 -16.80 -18.05
C ARG A 49 10.75 -16.03 -17.23
N ILE A 50 9.47 -16.32 -17.45
CA ILE A 50 8.36 -15.68 -16.73
C ILE A 50 8.32 -16.20 -15.29
N THR A 51 8.69 -15.36 -14.34
CA THR A 51 8.60 -15.64 -12.89
C THR A 51 7.34 -15.05 -12.24
N VAL A 52 6.85 -13.94 -12.78
CA VAL A 52 5.59 -13.32 -12.36
C VAL A 52 4.68 -13.17 -13.56
N ARG A 53 3.65 -14.00 -13.63
CA ARG A 53 2.70 -13.97 -14.75
C ARG A 53 1.89 -12.68 -14.77
N ARG A 54 1.43 -12.29 -15.94
CA ARG A 54 0.51 -11.18 -16.19
C ARG A 54 1.04 -9.80 -15.81
N ARG A 55 2.34 -9.60 -15.88
CA ARG A 55 2.99 -8.30 -15.78
C ARG A 55 3.53 -7.89 -17.14
N GLY A 56 3.40 -6.60 -17.46
CA GLY A 56 3.98 -6.03 -18.69
C GLY A 56 3.17 -4.88 -19.26
N GLY A 57 3.84 -4.05 -20.04
CA GLY A 57 3.26 -2.83 -20.60
C GLY A 57 2.95 -1.79 -19.52
N GLY A 58 1.87 -1.05 -19.73
CA GLY A 58 1.43 0.01 -18.84
C GLY A 58 2.02 1.37 -19.20
N HIS A 59 1.48 2.43 -18.57
CA HIS A 59 1.95 3.80 -18.76
C HIS A 59 3.36 3.97 -18.18
N LYS A 60 4.21 4.80 -18.82
CA LYS A 60 5.53 5.20 -18.29
C LYS A 60 5.34 5.93 -16.96
N ARG A 61 6.16 5.59 -15.96
CA ARG A 61 6.09 6.17 -14.61
C ARG A 61 7.49 6.52 -14.13
N PHE A 62 7.57 7.57 -13.34
CA PHE A 62 8.72 7.87 -12.51
C PHE A 62 8.42 7.42 -11.07
N TYR A 63 9.43 6.94 -10.38
CA TYR A 63 9.35 6.64 -8.96
C TYR A 63 9.53 7.96 -8.19
N ARG A 64 8.73 8.16 -7.14
CA ARG A 64 8.92 9.25 -6.18
C ARG A 64 9.66 8.69 -4.99
N VAL A 65 10.80 9.28 -4.66
CA VAL A 65 11.56 8.93 -3.48
C VAL A 65 10.78 9.42 -2.26
N VAL A 66 10.22 8.48 -1.51
CA VAL A 66 9.42 8.78 -0.31
C VAL A 66 10.23 8.43 0.92
N ASP A 67 10.28 9.35 1.86
CA ASP A 67 10.93 9.16 3.15
C ASP A 67 10.07 8.25 4.05
N PHE A 68 10.43 6.97 4.08
CA PHE A 68 9.83 6.00 4.99
C PHE A 68 10.54 5.93 6.33
N LYS A 69 11.77 6.49 6.45
CA LYS A 69 12.57 6.43 7.66
C LYS A 69 12.21 7.52 8.65
N ARG A 70 11.88 8.71 8.13
CA ARG A 70 11.59 9.87 8.95
C ARG A 70 12.74 10.15 9.93
N ASP A 71 13.97 10.09 9.42
CA ASP A 71 15.20 10.18 10.19
C ASP A 71 15.61 11.62 10.54
N LYS A 72 14.95 12.62 9.95
CA LYS A 72 15.17 14.03 10.25
C LYS A 72 14.42 14.43 11.51
N GLU A 73 15.06 14.23 12.66
CA GLU A 73 14.45 14.45 13.98
C GLU A 73 14.60 15.91 14.42
N GLY A 74 13.60 16.43 15.15
CA GLY A 74 13.62 17.76 15.77
C GLY A 74 13.48 18.93 14.79
N VAL A 75 13.50 18.69 13.47
CA VAL A 75 13.40 19.74 12.47
C VAL A 75 11.96 19.85 11.97
N PRO A 76 11.29 21.00 12.16
CA PRO A 76 9.94 21.19 11.62
C PRO A 76 9.98 21.34 10.10
N GLY A 77 9.02 20.71 9.44
CA GLY A 77 8.83 20.79 8.00
C GLY A 77 7.39 21.22 7.66
N ARG A 78 7.26 22.12 6.69
CA ARG A 78 5.97 22.61 6.23
C ARG A 78 5.47 21.80 5.05
N VAL A 79 4.21 21.40 5.07
CA VAL A 79 3.51 20.77 3.92
C VAL A 79 3.33 21.79 2.83
N THR A 80 3.99 21.62 1.68
CA THR A 80 3.90 22.54 0.54
C THR A 80 2.90 22.09 -0.51
N GLN A 81 2.80 20.79 -0.77
CA GLN A 81 1.89 20.23 -1.77
C GLN A 81 1.42 18.84 -1.35
N ILE A 82 0.21 18.46 -1.78
CA ILE A 82 -0.29 17.09 -1.73
C ILE A 82 -0.47 16.62 -3.17
N GLU A 83 0.18 15.49 -3.51
CA GLU A 83 0.31 15.01 -4.88
C GLU A 83 -0.23 13.60 -5.08
N TYR A 84 -0.66 13.33 -6.31
CA TYR A 84 -0.96 11.98 -6.79
C TYR A 84 0.32 11.22 -7.13
N ASP A 85 0.51 10.01 -6.59
CA ASP A 85 1.59 9.10 -6.99
C ASP A 85 1.03 7.90 -7.77
N PRO A 86 1.43 7.69 -9.04
CA PRO A 86 0.98 6.54 -9.83
C PRO A 86 1.57 5.20 -9.37
N ASN A 87 2.51 5.19 -8.41
CA ASN A 87 3.19 3.99 -7.95
C ASN A 87 2.54 3.35 -6.72
N ARG A 88 1.68 4.10 -6.04
CA ARG A 88 0.98 3.66 -4.82
C ARG A 88 -0.47 4.09 -4.82
N SER A 89 -1.26 3.53 -3.93
CA SER A 89 -2.67 3.90 -3.75
C SER A 89 -2.84 5.18 -2.93
N ALA A 90 -1.94 5.43 -1.97
CA ALA A 90 -1.93 6.61 -1.13
C ALA A 90 -1.46 7.86 -1.90
N HIS A 91 -1.96 9.03 -1.52
CA HIS A 91 -1.37 10.31 -1.89
C HIS A 91 -0.08 10.54 -1.12
N ILE A 92 0.77 11.42 -1.64
CA ILE A 92 2.03 11.83 -1.01
C ILE A 92 2.00 13.33 -0.75
N ALA A 93 2.67 13.77 0.31
CA ALA A 93 2.83 15.18 0.62
C ALA A 93 4.30 15.57 0.47
N LEU A 94 4.55 16.67 -0.22
CA LEU A 94 5.86 17.29 -0.30
C LEU A 94 6.05 18.17 0.93
N ILE A 95 7.12 17.89 1.65
CA ILE A 95 7.52 18.62 2.84
C ILE A 95 8.78 19.42 2.54
N THR A 96 8.76 20.71 2.88
CA THR A 96 9.94 21.56 2.86
C THR A 96 10.35 21.86 4.30
N TYR A 97 11.53 21.42 4.67
CA TYR A 97 12.10 21.67 6.00
C TYR A 97 12.70 23.08 6.10
N LEU A 98 12.95 23.55 7.32
CA LEU A 98 13.53 24.88 7.57
C LEU A 98 14.91 25.09 6.92
N ASP A 99 15.68 24.02 6.76
CA ASP A 99 16.98 24.02 6.09
C ASP A 99 16.90 23.96 4.55
N GLY A 100 15.68 24.01 3.97
CA GLY A 100 15.44 23.95 2.53
C GLY A 100 15.38 22.54 1.94
N GLU A 101 15.72 21.48 2.70
CA GLU A 101 15.59 20.11 2.21
C GLU A 101 14.11 19.77 1.95
N LYS A 102 13.86 19.09 0.83
CA LYS A 102 12.53 18.62 0.47
C LYS A 102 12.46 17.11 0.55
N ARG A 103 11.37 16.57 1.10
CA ARG A 103 11.10 15.13 1.15
C ARG A 103 9.63 14.84 0.89
N TYR A 104 9.35 13.72 0.24
CA TYR A 104 7.98 13.18 0.18
C TYR A 104 7.69 12.30 1.39
N ILE A 105 6.48 12.41 1.90
CA ILE A 105 5.92 11.48 2.89
C ILE A 105 4.59 10.92 2.40
N ILE A 106 4.10 9.85 3.03
CA ILE A 106 2.72 9.39 2.83
C ILE A 106 1.79 10.44 3.46
N ALA A 107 0.80 10.92 2.70
CA ALA A 107 -0.18 11.87 3.21
C ALA A 107 -1.22 11.15 4.09
N PRO A 108 -1.33 11.47 5.38
CA PRO A 108 -2.43 11.00 6.22
C PRO A 108 -3.73 11.74 5.89
N THR A 109 -4.84 11.17 6.32
CA THR A 109 -6.17 11.81 6.24
C THR A 109 -6.18 13.09 7.06
N GLY A 110 -6.77 14.16 6.50
CA GLY A 110 -6.89 15.47 7.16
C GLY A 110 -5.60 16.29 7.19
N LEU A 111 -4.56 15.87 6.48
CA LEU A 111 -3.39 16.71 6.26
C LEU A 111 -3.73 17.81 5.24
N GLU A 112 -3.36 19.03 5.54
CA GLU A 112 -3.59 20.22 4.71
C GLU A 112 -2.28 20.89 4.35
N VAL A 113 -2.26 21.59 3.22
CA VAL A 113 -1.13 22.43 2.81
C VAL A 113 -0.95 23.56 3.84
N GLY A 114 0.30 23.84 4.20
CA GLY A 114 0.65 24.85 5.19
C GLY A 114 0.84 24.31 6.60
N LYS A 115 0.32 23.11 6.94
CA LYS A 115 0.54 22.49 8.24
C LYS A 115 2.02 22.15 8.45
N THR A 116 2.47 22.27 9.67
CA THR A 116 3.83 21.87 10.10
C THR A 116 3.78 20.44 10.60
N ILE A 117 4.78 19.66 10.23
CA ILE A 117 5.01 18.29 10.72
C ILE A 117 6.42 18.15 11.27
N MET A 118 6.56 17.25 12.22
CA MET A 118 7.85 16.97 12.87
C MET A 118 8.05 15.47 13.06
N SER A 119 9.31 15.06 13.18
CA SER A 119 9.71 13.70 13.55
C SER A 119 10.57 13.75 14.80
N GLY A 120 10.44 12.79 15.69
CA GLY A 120 11.24 12.69 16.91
C GLY A 120 10.41 12.33 18.13
N ALA A 121 11.10 12.14 19.25
CA ALA A 121 10.45 11.75 20.50
C ALA A 121 9.57 12.88 21.10
N GLU A 122 9.93 14.13 20.83
CA GLU A 122 9.27 15.34 21.35
C GLU A 122 8.18 15.89 20.40
N ALA A 123 7.95 15.21 19.26
CA ALA A 123 6.93 15.65 18.32
C ALA A 123 5.51 15.49 18.93
N ASP A 124 4.64 16.45 18.66
CA ASP A 124 3.24 16.39 19.06
C ASP A 124 2.51 15.20 18.44
N ILE A 125 1.46 14.70 19.11
CA ILE A 125 0.64 13.56 18.63
C ILE A 125 -0.40 14.08 17.61
N LEU A 126 0.11 14.64 16.51
CA LEU A 126 -0.70 15.17 15.41
C LEU A 126 -0.57 14.30 14.15
N PRO A 127 -1.63 14.23 13.31
CA PRO A 127 -1.55 13.48 12.05
C PRO A 127 -0.40 13.95 11.16
N GLY A 128 0.47 13.00 10.76
CA GLY A 128 1.65 13.25 9.94
C GLY A 128 2.98 13.31 10.73
N ASN A 129 2.93 13.51 12.03
CA ASN A 129 4.11 13.45 12.89
C ASN A 129 4.57 12.00 13.10
N SER A 130 5.87 11.81 13.17
CA SER A 130 6.49 10.49 13.33
C SER A 130 7.20 10.40 14.68
N LEU A 131 6.78 9.42 15.49
CA LEU A 131 7.32 9.22 16.84
C LEU A 131 7.73 7.76 17.06
N PRO A 132 8.64 7.48 18.01
CA PRO A 132 8.82 6.15 18.55
C PRO A 132 7.53 5.65 19.20
N LEU A 133 7.23 4.35 19.07
CA LEU A 133 6.00 3.75 19.61
C LEU A 133 5.86 3.95 21.13
N ILE A 134 6.97 4.08 21.84
CA ILE A 134 6.98 4.34 23.28
C ILE A 134 6.29 5.67 23.62
N ASN A 135 6.38 6.69 22.76
CA ASN A 135 5.85 8.03 23.00
C ASN A 135 4.40 8.19 22.49
N ILE A 136 3.86 7.21 21.76
CA ILE A 136 2.51 7.28 21.21
C ILE A 136 1.51 6.72 22.24
N PRO A 137 0.40 7.41 22.58
CA PRO A 137 -0.63 6.91 23.48
C PRO A 137 -1.32 5.64 22.98
N LEU A 138 -1.84 4.84 23.92
CA LEU A 138 -2.67 3.69 23.59
C LEU A 138 -3.96 4.14 22.88
N GLY A 139 -4.49 3.28 22.00
CA GLY A 139 -5.69 3.58 21.20
C GLY A 139 -5.44 4.40 19.94
N THR A 140 -4.27 5.05 19.82
CA THR A 140 -3.93 5.91 18.66
C THR A 140 -3.86 5.09 17.36
N GLN A 141 -4.42 5.65 16.30
CA GLN A 141 -4.26 5.15 14.93
C GLN A 141 -2.91 5.60 14.39
N ILE A 142 -2.18 4.66 13.83
CA ILE A 142 -0.82 4.88 13.29
C ILE A 142 -0.65 4.20 11.93
N HIS A 143 0.24 4.73 11.13
CA HIS A 143 0.62 4.18 9.82
C HIS A 143 2.13 4.26 9.61
N ASN A 144 2.64 3.80 8.46
CA ASN A 144 4.06 3.82 8.12
C ASN A 144 4.95 3.25 9.24
N ILE A 145 4.59 2.07 9.76
CA ILE A 145 5.17 1.50 10.96
C ILE A 145 6.44 0.73 10.62
N GLU A 146 7.49 0.97 11.37
CA GLU A 146 8.72 0.17 11.31
C GLU A 146 8.55 -1.20 11.97
N LEU A 147 9.28 -2.20 11.47
CA LEU A 147 9.41 -3.52 12.09
C LEU A 147 10.76 -3.73 12.77
N ARG A 148 11.73 -2.93 12.42
CA ARG A 148 13.07 -2.88 13.01
C ARG A 148 13.50 -1.43 13.09
N PRO A 149 14.11 -0.99 14.18
CA PRO A 149 14.55 0.40 14.33
C PRO A 149 15.43 0.84 13.17
N GLY A 150 15.19 2.04 12.65
CA GLY A 150 15.99 2.67 11.58
C GLY A 150 15.85 2.06 10.19
N LYS A 151 15.05 1.00 10.01
CA LYS A 151 14.85 0.40 8.67
C LYS A 151 13.86 1.17 7.81
N GLY A 152 13.05 2.01 8.38
CA GLY A 152 11.95 2.72 7.74
C GLY A 152 10.64 1.94 7.78
N GLY A 153 9.53 2.65 7.64
CA GLY A 153 8.19 2.10 7.73
C GLY A 153 7.90 1.04 6.67
N GLN A 154 7.33 -0.08 7.08
CA GLN A 154 7.03 -1.24 6.23
C GLN A 154 5.55 -1.63 6.26
N MET A 155 4.82 -1.32 7.33
CA MET A 155 3.44 -1.72 7.55
C MET A 155 2.50 -0.52 7.44
N ALA A 156 1.22 -0.78 7.10
CA ALA A 156 0.16 0.23 6.99
C ALA A 156 0.54 1.44 6.13
N ARG A 157 0.88 1.22 4.84
CA ARG A 157 1.30 2.27 3.89
C ARG A 157 0.35 2.48 2.72
N SER A 158 -0.64 1.61 2.57
CA SER A 158 -1.63 1.72 1.48
C SER A 158 -2.74 2.70 1.85
N ALA A 159 -3.44 3.22 0.83
CA ALA A 159 -4.59 4.11 1.03
C ALA A 159 -5.60 3.54 2.04
N GLY A 160 -6.08 4.38 2.95
CA GLY A 160 -7.07 4.02 3.96
C GLY A 160 -6.59 3.08 5.06
N THR A 161 -5.33 2.61 5.05
CA THR A 161 -4.85 1.68 6.07
C THR A 161 -4.35 2.41 7.31
N PHE A 162 -4.55 1.79 8.46
CA PHE A 162 -3.97 2.15 9.75
C PHE A 162 -3.78 0.90 10.61
N ALA A 163 -2.97 0.99 11.62
CA ALA A 163 -2.93 0.04 12.72
C ALA A 163 -3.25 0.77 14.01
N GLN A 164 -3.77 0.08 15.00
CA GLN A 164 -4.06 0.65 16.32
C GLN A 164 -3.05 0.13 17.34
N LEU A 165 -2.50 1.04 18.14
CA LEU A 165 -1.66 0.70 19.27
C LEU A 165 -2.55 0.25 20.43
N VAL A 166 -2.52 -1.05 20.74
CA VAL A 166 -3.43 -1.66 21.74
C VAL A 166 -2.81 -1.68 23.13
N ALA A 167 -1.55 -2.10 23.22
CA ALA A 167 -0.85 -2.22 24.49
C ALA A 167 0.67 -2.02 24.33
N LYS A 168 1.34 -1.76 25.43
CA LYS A 168 2.80 -1.73 25.55
C LYS A 168 3.19 -2.68 26.67
N GLU A 169 4.04 -3.67 26.39
CA GLU A 169 4.48 -4.68 27.35
C GLU A 169 5.99 -4.91 27.22
N GLY A 170 6.72 -4.66 28.28
CA GLY A 170 8.17 -4.71 28.29
C GLY A 170 8.78 -3.86 27.18
N GLU A 171 9.55 -4.47 26.29
CA GLU A 171 10.20 -3.78 25.15
C GLU A 171 9.34 -3.74 23.88
N TYR A 172 8.08 -4.22 23.90
CA TYR A 172 7.24 -4.37 22.72
C TYR A 172 5.93 -3.62 22.81
N ALA A 173 5.53 -3.04 21.69
CA ALA A 173 4.19 -2.55 21.43
C ALA A 173 3.34 -3.64 20.77
N GLN A 174 2.09 -3.79 21.19
CA GLN A 174 1.09 -4.64 20.53
C GLN A 174 0.27 -3.81 19.56
N LEU A 175 0.34 -4.16 18.29
CA LEU A 175 -0.35 -3.46 17.21
C LEU A 175 -1.45 -4.36 16.61
N ARG A 176 -2.67 -3.82 16.58
CA ARG A 176 -3.77 -4.42 15.82
C ARG A 176 -3.71 -3.92 14.38
N MET A 177 -3.40 -4.84 13.47
CA MET A 177 -3.24 -4.55 12.04
C MET A 177 -4.59 -4.47 11.31
N PRO A 178 -4.65 -3.88 10.10
CA PRO A 178 -5.87 -3.83 9.29
C PRO A 178 -6.48 -5.20 8.98
N SER A 179 -5.65 -6.24 8.95
CA SER A 179 -6.08 -7.63 8.73
C SER A 179 -6.75 -8.30 9.94
N GLY A 180 -6.74 -7.63 11.12
CA GLY A 180 -7.15 -8.21 12.40
C GLY A 180 -6.04 -8.96 13.14
N GLU A 181 -4.87 -9.16 12.54
CA GLU A 181 -3.68 -9.72 13.19
C GLU A 181 -3.22 -8.79 14.34
N VAL A 182 -2.94 -9.35 15.52
CA VAL A 182 -2.26 -8.63 16.59
C VAL A 182 -0.80 -9.04 16.60
N ARG A 183 0.08 -8.04 16.54
CA ARG A 183 1.51 -8.25 16.36
C ARG A 183 2.34 -7.42 17.33
N ARG A 184 3.45 -8.01 17.80
CA ARG A 184 4.49 -7.32 18.59
C ARG A 184 5.46 -6.59 17.67
N VAL A 185 5.81 -5.36 18.05
CA VAL A 185 6.84 -4.53 17.39
C VAL A 185 7.67 -3.87 18.50
N PRO A 186 9.01 -3.79 18.40
CA PRO A 186 9.82 -3.11 19.41
C PRO A 186 9.36 -1.66 19.64
N LEU A 187 9.33 -1.20 20.88
CA LEU A 187 8.89 0.14 21.28
C LEU A 187 9.72 1.27 20.69
N VAL A 188 11.00 0.99 20.40
CA VAL A 188 11.94 1.93 19.75
C VAL A 188 11.60 2.19 18.27
N CYS A 189 10.82 1.30 17.62
CA CYS A 189 10.39 1.49 16.23
C CYS A 189 9.53 2.73 16.10
N LYS A 190 9.72 3.47 15.00
CA LYS A 190 8.92 4.65 14.67
C LYS A 190 7.64 4.29 13.94
N ALA A 191 6.63 5.12 14.13
CA ALA A 191 5.39 5.10 13.37
C ALA A 191 4.89 6.55 13.17
N THR A 192 4.09 6.75 12.13
CA THR A 192 3.46 8.04 11.87
C THR A 192 2.04 8.03 12.38
N VAL A 193 1.64 9.10 13.08
CA VAL A 193 0.30 9.27 13.66
C VAL A 193 -0.74 9.48 12.56
N GLY A 194 -1.92 8.88 12.73
CA GLY A 194 -3.07 9.01 11.85
C GLY A 194 -3.27 7.84 10.89
N GLN A 195 -4.35 7.91 10.10
CA GLN A 195 -4.71 6.98 9.04
C GLN A 195 -4.16 7.49 7.70
N VAL A 196 -3.76 6.60 6.81
CA VAL A 196 -3.36 6.95 5.43
C VAL A 196 -4.55 7.53 4.66
N GLY A 197 -4.37 8.64 3.97
CA GLY A 197 -5.39 9.30 3.15
C GLY A 197 -5.87 8.45 1.95
N ASN A 198 -6.72 9.06 1.09
CA ASN A 198 -7.31 8.41 -0.08
C ASN A 198 -8.15 7.16 0.25
N ILE A 199 -8.96 7.22 1.31
CA ILE A 199 -9.74 6.10 1.86
C ILE A 199 -10.61 5.43 0.79
N GLU A 200 -11.27 6.21 -0.07
CA GLU A 200 -12.18 5.71 -1.10
C GLU A 200 -11.50 4.99 -2.28
N HIS A 201 -10.16 4.84 -2.24
CA HIS A 201 -9.41 4.21 -3.34
C HIS A 201 -9.87 2.77 -3.64
N GLU A 202 -10.26 2.01 -2.64
CA GLU A 202 -10.70 0.61 -2.80
C GLU A 202 -12.04 0.49 -3.54
N ASN A 203 -12.90 1.52 -3.40
CA ASN A 203 -14.24 1.56 -3.98
C ASN A 203 -14.27 1.94 -5.47
N VAL A 204 -13.09 2.22 -6.07
CA VAL A 204 -12.98 2.62 -7.48
C VAL A 204 -13.14 1.43 -8.42
N SER A 205 -14.18 1.48 -9.25
CA SER A 205 -14.38 0.53 -10.34
C SER A 205 -13.61 0.97 -11.60
N LEU A 206 -12.80 0.06 -12.14
CA LEU A 206 -12.05 0.34 -13.38
C LEU A 206 -12.96 0.42 -14.61
N GLY A 207 -14.08 -0.28 -14.62
CA GLY A 207 -15.10 -0.26 -15.67
C GLY A 207 -14.72 -0.93 -16.98
N LYS A 208 -13.44 -0.91 -17.40
CA LYS A 208 -12.98 -1.51 -18.65
C LYS A 208 -11.59 -2.19 -18.52
N ALA A 209 -11.36 -3.22 -19.34
CA ALA A 209 -10.10 -3.97 -19.37
C ALA A 209 -8.89 -3.09 -19.73
N GLY A 210 -9.07 -2.08 -20.60
CA GLY A 210 -8.01 -1.15 -20.98
C GLY A 210 -7.39 -0.42 -19.80
N ARG A 211 -8.15 -0.04 -18.77
CA ARG A 211 -7.59 0.58 -17.54
C ARG A 211 -6.66 -0.37 -16.78
N SER A 212 -6.95 -1.67 -16.77
CA SER A 212 -6.04 -2.66 -16.20
C SER A 212 -4.75 -2.77 -17.02
N ARG A 213 -4.87 -2.70 -18.37
CA ARG A 213 -3.70 -2.67 -19.26
C ARG A 213 -2.82 -1.44 -19.01
N TRP A 214 -3.40 -0.26 -18.80
CA TRP A 214 -2.66 0.96 -18.46
C TRP A 214 -1.88 0.83 -17.14
N LYS A 215 -2.39 0.04 -16.20
CA LYS A 215 -1.71 -0.27 -14.94
C LYS A 215 -0.59 -1.32 -15.07
N GLY A 216 -0.37 -1.88 -16.26
CA GLY A 216 0.63 -2.92 -16.52
C GLY A 216 0.17 -4.34 -16.19
N LEU A 217 -1.14 -4.54 -16.06
CA LEU A 217 -1.74 -5.84 -15.83
C LEU A 217 -2.18 -6.45 -17.16
N ARG A 218 -1.66 -7.64 -17.49
CA ARG A 218 -2.08 -8.42 -18.67
C ARG A 218 -3.34 -9.26 -18.33
N PRO A 219 -4.11 -9.65 -19.35
CA PRO A 219 -5.29 -10.50 -19.16
C PRO A 219 -4.99 -11.80 -18.39
N LYS A 220 -6.00 -12.28 -17.69
CA LYS A 220 -5.95 -13.53 -16.92
C LYS A 220 -6.81 -14.59 -17.60
N VAL A 221 -6.16 -15.66 -18.09
CA VAL A 221 -6.85 -16.85 -18.53
C VAL A 221 -7.18 -17.72 -17.32
N ARG A 222 -8.40 -18.25 -17.26
CA ARG A 222 -8.85 -19.18 -16.21
C ARG A 222 -8.22 -20.56 -16.42
N GLY A 223 -7.89 -21.27 -15.35
CA GLY A 223 -7.31 -22.62 -15.46
C GLY A 223 -8.21 -23.61 -16.20
N VAL A 224 -9.55 -23.48 -16.02
CA VAL A 224 -10.54 -24.32 -16.74
C VAL A 224 -10.53 -24.13 -18.26
N ALA A 225 -10.05 -22.97 -18.74
CA ALA A 225 -9.93 -22.67 -20.18
C ALA A 225 -8.55 -23.01 -20.76
N MET A 226 -7.75 -23.77 -20.04
CA MET A 226 -6.41 -24.23 -20.45
C MET A 226 -6.42 -25.71 -20.77
N ASN A 227 -5.36 -26.20 -21.40
CA ASN A 227 -5.15 -27.62 -21.59
C ASN A 227 -4.71 -28.31 -20.28
N PRO A 228 -4.89 -29.65 -20.16
CA PRO A 228 -4.48 -30.39 -18.95
C PRO A 228 -3.01 -30.21 -18.59
N VAL A 229 -2.12 -30.04 -19.57
CA VAL A 229 -0.68 -29.80 -19.36
C VAL A 229 -0.40 -28.44 -18.68
N ASP A 230 -1.25 -27.44 -18.89
CA ASP A 230 -1.03 -26.07 -18.41
C ASP A 230 -1.63 -25.80 -17.04
N HIS A 231 -2.66 -26.55 -16.66
CA HIS A 231 -3.36 -26.34 -15.40
C HIS A 231 -4.10 -27.59 -14.94
N PRO A 232 -4.10 -27.91 -13.62
CA PRO A 232 -4.85 -29.06 -13.05
C PRO A 232 -6.36 -29.02 -13.27
N HIS A 233 -6.94 -27.86 -13.64
CA HIS A 233 -8.34 -27.68 -14.02
C HIS A 233 -8.56 -27.68 -15.53
N GLY A 234 -7.52 -27.93 -16.31
CA GLY A 234 -7.58 -27.92 -17.76
C GLY A 234 -8.21 -29.17 -18.35
N GLY A 235 -8.62 -29.07 -19.60
CA GLY A 235 -9.25 -30.15 -20.37
C GLY A 235 -10.74 -30.14 -20.38
N GLY A 236 -11.34 -31.15 -21.00
CA GLY A 236 -12.75 -31.33 -21.21
C GLY A 236 -13.30 -30.64 -22.46
N GLU A 237 -14.55 -30.95 -22.83
CA GLU A 237 -15.25 -30.33 -23.93
C GLU A 237 -16.20 -29.22 -23.46
N GLY A 238 -16.24 -28.09 -24.18
CA GLY A 238 -17.09 -26.95 -23.90
C GLY A 238 -16.91 -26.32 -22.52
N LYS A 239 -17.98 -26.14 -21.77
CA LYS A 239 -17.99 -25.54 -20.43
C LYS A 239 -17.88 -26.60 -19.34
N THR A 240 -16.74 -27.25 -19.21
CA THR A 240 -16.50 -28.23 -18.16
C THR A 240 -16.31 -27.59 -16.78
N SER A 241 -16.61 -28.33 -15.73
CA SER A 241 -16.31 -27.96 -14.34
C SER A 241 -14.82 -28.17 -14.03
N GLY A 242 -14.32 -27.61 -12.92
CA GLY A 242 -12.92 -27.79 -12.53
C GLY A 242 -12.53 -29.21 -12.10
N GLY A 243 -13.50 -30.11 -11.92
CA GLY A 243 -13.29 -31.52 -11.60
C GLY A 243 -12.66 -31.84 -10.23
N ARG A 244 -12.23 -30.82 -9.48
CA ARG A 244 -11.54 -30.93 -8.18
C ARG A 244 -11.66 -29.63 -7.37
N ASN A 245 -11.24 -29.68 -6.11
CA ASN A 245 -11.11 -28.48 -5.30
C ASN A 245 -10.22 -27.44 -5.98
N PRO A 246 -10.52 -26.12 -5.86
CA PRO A 246 -9.73 -25.07 -6.50
C PRO A 246 -8.26 -25.12 -6.12
N VAL A 247 -7.39 -25.25 -7.11
CA VAL A 247 -5.92 -25.28 -6.95
C VAL A 247 -5.24 -24.26 -7.85
N THR A 248 -3.98 -23.95 -7.51
CA THR A 248 -3.08 -23.17 -8.37
C THR A 248 -2.58 -24.00 -9.54
N PRO A 249 -1.92 -23.41 -10.56
CA PRO A 249 -1.26 -24.18 -11.64
C PRO A 249 -0.25 -25.21 -11.16
N TRP A 250 0.26 -25.05 -9.96
CA TRP A 250 1.22 -25.98 -9.34
C TRP A 250 0.55 -26.96 -8.37
N GLY A 251 -0.79 -27.09 -8.40
CA GLY A 251 -1.54 -28.03 -7.60
C GLY A 251 -1.80 -27.62 -6.15
N GLN A 252 -1.30 -26.48 -5.71
CA GLN A 252 -1.51 -26.01 -4.33
C GLN A 252 -2.95 -25.53 -4.12
N PRO A 253 -3.65 -25.96 -3.03
CA PRO A 253 -4.99 -25.47 -2.71
C PRO A 253 -5.05 -23.95 -2.60
N THR A 254 -6.09 -23.32 -3.20
CA THR A 254 -6.27 -21.87 -3.19
C THR A 254 -7.15 -21.37 -2.06
N ARG A 255 -7.89 -22.27 -1.40
CA ARG A 255 -8.77 -21.97 -0.28
C ARG A 255 -8.33 -22.75 0.98
N GLY A 256 -8.39 -22.08 2.12
CA GLY A 256 -8.10 -22.69 3.42
C GLY A 256 -6.64 -23.00 3.73
N TYR A 257 -5.80 -23.18 2.75
CA TYR A 257 -4.40 -23.55 2.96
C TYR A 257 -3.59 -22.40 3.57
N LYS A 258 -2.84 -22.71 4.65
CA LYS A 258 -1.95 -21.76 5.32
C LYS A 258 -0.64 -21.64 4.52
N THR A 259 -0.48 -20.53 3.78
CA THR A 259 0.70 -20.31 2.93
C THR A 259 1.90 -19.71 3.67
N ARG A 260 1.71 -19.09 4.84
CA ARG A 260 2.80 -18.52 5.62
C ARG A 260 3.67 -19.61 6.23
N SER A 261 4.96 -19.64 5.88
CA SER A 261 5.96 -20.60 6.39
C SER A 261 7.10 -19.95 7.19
N ASN A 262 7.08 -18.63 7.36
CA ASN A 262 8.17 -17.90 8.01
C ASN A 262 8.16 -18.13 9.53
N LYS A 263 8.98 -19.07 10.00
CA LYS A 263 9.12 -19.42 11.42
C LYS A 263 9.77 -18.30 12.26
N ARG A 264 10.74 -17.56 11.70
CA ARG A 264 11.51 -16.53 12.41
C ARG A 264 10.68 -15.40 12.99
N THR A 265 9.63 -15.00 12.29
CA THR A 265 8.74 -13.90 12.72
C THR A 265 7.41 -14.37 13.28
N GLN A 266 7.21 -15.68 13.43
CA GLN A 266 5.99 -16.25 14.01
C GLN A 266 5.82 -15.83 15.47
N LYS A 267 6.91 -15.80 16.25
CA LYS A 267 6.92 -15.34 17.65
C LYS A 267 6.45 -13.91 17.88
N MET A 268 6.46 -13.09 16.81
CA MET A 268 5.97 -11.71 16.87
C MET A 268 4.45 -11.59 16.64
N ILE A 269 3.76 -12.66 16.29
CA ILE A 269 2.32 -12.68 16.08
C ILE A 269 1.67 -13.24 17.34
N LEU A 270 0.87 -12.42 18.03
CA LEU A 270 0.11 -12.82 19.21
C LEU A 270 -1.22 -13.46 18.83
N LYS A 271 -1.94 -12.82 17.90
CA LYS A 271 -3.21 -13.32 17.39
C LYS A 271 -3.16 -13.34 15.87
N ASP A 272 -3.35 -14.53 15.27
CA ASP A 272 -3.47 -14.67 13.82
C ASP A 272 -4.81 -14.09 13.35
N ARG A 273 -4.85 -13.55 12.12
CA ARG A 273 -6.07 -13.00 11.51
C ARG A 273 -7.22 -14.02 11.38
N ARG A 274 -6.92 -15.32 11.46
CA ARG A 274 -7.87 -16.42 11.34
C ARG A 274 -8.32 -16.98 12.68
N SER A 275 -7.62 -16.63 13.79
CA SER A 275 -8.07 -17.05 15.13
C SER A 275 -9.29 -16.21 15.52
N LYS A 276 -10.36 -16.92 15.87
CA LYS A 276 -11.58 -16.34 16.43
C LYS A 276 -11.34 -15.81 17.84
#